data_bf619812d60fd8af93c3c7412ca2b74f
#
_entry.id   bf619812d60fd8af93c3c7412ca2b74f
#
_cell.length_a   1.000
_cell.length_b   1.000
_cell.length_c   1.000
_cell.angle_alpha   90.00
_cell.angle_beta   90.00
_cell.angle_gamma   90.00
#
_symmetry.space_group_name_H-M   'P 1'
#
loop_
_entity.id
_entity.type
_entity.pdbx_description
1 polymer ?
#
loop_
_entity_poly.entity_id
_entity_poly.type
_entity_poly.pdbx_seq_one_letter_code
_entity_poly.pdbx_strand_id
1 'polypeptide(L)'
;GFKPSHRKLLYTMYKMGLINGAKTKSANIVGQTMRLNPHGDSAIYETMVRLTRGHDALLHPFIDSKGNFGKHFSRDMAFAASRYTEAKLDAFCKEIFADIDKDVVDFVDNYDSTTKEPELLPVTFPNILVSPNQGIAVGMASNICSFNLEEICRTTSELIKNKDHDLLLTLIAPDFTTGADLIYDAAQIRSIYEKGVGSFKLRSKYTYDKKNNCIEVYEIPYSTTVEAIIDKIADLIKAGKIREISDVRDETDFDGMKITIDLKRGTDADKLMQKLYKMTPLED
;
A
#
# COMPACT_ATOMS: atom_id res chain seq x y z
N GLY A 1 6.54 -12.32 8.27
CA GLY A 1 7.81 -11.62 8.09
C GLY A 1 7.92 -10.95 6.73
N PHE A 2 9.04 -10.30 6.51
CA PHE A 2 9.34 -9.68 5.22
C PHE A 2 9.54 -10.72 4.11
N LYS A 3 9.15 -10.40 2.91
CA LYS A 3 9.59 -11.17 1.73
C LYS A 3 11.11 -11.11 1.60
N PRO A 4 11.77 -12.16 1.08
CA PRO A 4 13.23 -12.15 0.93
C PRO A 4 13.78 -10.93 0.19
N SER A 5 13.12 -10.48 -0.89
CA SER A 5 13.53 -9.29 -1.63
C SER A 5 13.46 -8.01 -0.79
N HIS A 6 12.44 -7.86 0.05
CA HIS A 6 12.29 -6.72 0.97
C HIS A 6 13.36 -6.75 2.06
N ARG A 7 13.55 -7.91 2.68
CA ARG A 7 14.55 -8.11 3.75
C ARG A 7 15.97 -7.81 3.26
N LYS A 8 16.34 -8.33 2.08
CA LYS A 8 17.67 -8.14 1.50
C LYS A 8 17.94 -6.67 1.18
N LEU A 9 16.97 -5.96 0.61
CA LEU A 9 17.08 -4.54 0.33
C LEU A 9 17.23 -3.71 1.61
N LEU A 10 16.33 -3.90 2.58
CA LEU A 10 16.34 -3.15 3.84
C LEU A 10 17.60 -3.42 4.65
N TYR A 11 18.04 -4.67 4.70
CA TYR A 11 19.30 -5.02 5.38
C TYR A 11 20.52 -4.39 4.72
N THR A 12 20.59 -4.38 3.38
CA THR A 12 21.64 -3.69 2.64
C THR A 12 21.68 -2.20 2.99
N MET A 13 20.52 -1.54 3.02
CA MET A 13 20.44 -0.13 3.41
C MET A 13 20.90 0.09 4.85
N TYR A 14 20.55 -0.81 5.76
CA TYR A 14 21.04 -0.76 7.14
C TYR A 14 22.56 -0.87 7.21
N LYS A 15 23.16 -1.81 6.49
CA LYS A 15 24.63 -2.01 6.44
C LYS A 15 25.37 -0.84 5.78
N MET A 16 24.70 -0.10 4.89
CA MET A 16 25.23 1.14 4.31
C MET A 16 25.15 2.34 5.29
N GLY A 17 24.61 2.15 6.48
CA GLY A 17 24.44 3.23 7.47
C GLY A 17 23.32 4.21 7.14
N LEU A 18 22.37 3.84 6.28
CA LEU A 18 21.31 4.72 5.79
C LEU A 18 20.14 4.91 6.76
N ILE A 19 20.21 4.37 7.97
CA ILE A 19 19.22 4.64 9.02
C ILE A 19 19.41 6.04 9.62
N ASN A 20 20.64 6.53 9.58
CA ASN A 20 21.02 7.88 9.99
C ASN A 20 21.76 8.56 8.82
N GLY A 21 21.77 9.88 8.80
CA GLY A 21 22.51 10.64 7.81
C GLY A 21 21.72 10.98 6.55
N ALA A 22 22.45 11.28 5.47
CA ALA A 22 21.87 11.78 4.23
C ALA A 22 21.38 10.65 3.32
N LYS A 23 20.42 10.96 2.46
CA LYS A 23 20.00 10.08 1.37
C LYS A 23 21.14 9.88 0.37
N THR A 24 21.19 8.72 -0.27
CA THR A 24 22.09 8.40 -1.38
C THR A 24 21.30 8.08 -2.63
N LYS A 25 21.95 8.05 -3.77
CA LYS A 25 21.31 7.67 -5.05
C LYS A 25 20.71 6.27 -4.95
N SER A 26 19.50 6.11 -5.43
CA SER A 26 18.81 4.81 -5.47
C SER A 26 19.62 3.78 -6.27
N ALA A 27 20.28 4.19 -7.34
CA ALA A 27 21.13 3.31 -8.13
C ALA A 27 22.29 2.71 -7.31
N ASN A 28 22.87 3.46 -6.37
CA ASN A 28 23.90 2.95 -5.46
C ASN A 28 23.35 1.88 -4.53
N ILE A 29 22.17 2.10 -3.96
CA ILE A 29 21.48 1.13 -3.08
C ILE A 29 21.19 -0.15 -3.85
N VAL A 30 20.64 -0.04 -5.05
CA VAL A 30 20.33 -1.16 -5.93
C VAL A 30 21.59 -1.99 -6.22
N GLY A 31 22.68 -1.33 -6.61
CA GLY A 31 23.98 -1.98 -6.89
C GLY A 31 24.53 -2.74 -5.69
N GLN A 32 24.47 -2.16 -4.50
CA GLN A 32 24.91 -2.83 -3.26
C GLN A 32 24.00 -4.02 -2.88
N THR A 33 22.72 -3.91 -3.14
CA THR A 33 21.75 -4.98 -2.83
C THR A 33 21.97 -6.24 -3.69
N MET A 34 22.56 -6.10 -4.88
CA MET A 34 22.84 -7.21 -5.77
C MET A 34 23.77 -8.26 -5.16
N ARG A 35 24.53 -7.92 -4.12
CA ARG A 35 25.34 -8.88 -3.35
C ARG A 35 24.50 -9.93 -2.61
N LEU A 36 23.27 -9.60 -2.27
CA LEU A 36 22.32 -10.48 -1.59
C LEU A 36 21.23 -10.98 -2.52
N ASN A 37 20.90 -10.22 -3.57
CA ASN A 37 19.80 -10.52 -4.48
C ASN A 37 20.30 -10.47 -5.94
N PRO A 38 20.60 -11.62 -6.58
CA PRO A 38 21.16 -11.67 -7.93
C PRO A 38 20.11 -11.52 -9.04
N HIS A 39 18.83 -11.27 -8.72
CA HIS A 39 17.72 -11.29 -9.69
C HIS A 39 17.64 -10.07 -10.61
N GLY A 40 18.62 -9.19 -10.61
CA GLY A 40 18.69 -8.03 -11.49
C GLY A 40 18.26 -6.72 -10.83
N ASP A 41 18.80 -5.63 -11.37
CA ASP A 41 18.65 -4.29 -10.83
C ASP A 41 17.21 -3.75 -10.92
N SER A 42 16.51 -4.04 -12.01
CA SER A 42 15.13 -3.59 -12.19
C SER A 42 14.19 -4.14 -11.11
N ALA A 43 14.29 -5.43 -10.81
CA ALA A 43 13.47 -6.07 -9.78
C ALA A 43 13.77 -5.49 -8.38
N ILE A 44 15.03 -5.21 -8.08
CA ILE A 44 15.45 -4.58 -6.83
C ILE A 44 14.88 -3.18 -6.73
N TYR A 45 14.96 -2.38 -7.80
CA TYR A 45 14.44 -1.02 -7.80
C TYR A 45 12.92 -0.99 -7.68
N GLU A 46 12.19 -1.86 -8.36
CA GLU A 46 10.73 -1.97 -8.22
C GLU A 46 10.33 -2.32 -6.77
N THR A 47 11.08 -3.20 -6.12
CA THR A 47 10.90 -3.49 -4.69
C THR A 47 11.13 -2.24 -3.85
N MET A 48 12.18 -1.47 -4.13
CA MET A 48 12.47 -0.20 -3.45
C MET A 48 11.31 0.79 -3.62
N VAL A 49 10.83 0.98 -4.85
CA VAL A 49 9.71 1.88 -5.18
C VAL A 49 8.51 1.60 -4.28
N ARG A 50 8.12 0.34 -4.18
CA ARG A 50 6.97 -0.07 -3.38
C ARG A 50 7.12 0.26 -1.89
N LEU A 51 8.34 0.23 -1.35
CA LEU A 51 8.60 0.48 0.07
C LEU A 51 8.82 1.96 0.40
N THR A 52 8.87 2.83 -0.61
CA THR A 52 9.13 4.26 -0.42
C THR A 52 7.89 5.03 0.06
N ARG A 53 8.15 6.08 0.82
CA ARG A 53 7.14 7.08 1.19
C ARG A 53 6.55 7.75 -0.04
N GLY A 54 7.36 8.07 -1.05
CA GLY A 54 6.92 8.75 -2.26
C GLY A 54 5.91 7.98 -3.09
N HIS A 55 5.96 6.65 -3.09
CA HIS A 55 5.02 5.80 -3.82
C HIS A 55 3.64 5.67 -3.14
N ASP A 56 3.61 5.86 -1.82
CA ASP A 56 2.38 5.89 -1.02
C ASP A 56 1.55 4.60 -1.07
N ALA A 57 2.23 3.45 -1.12
CA ALA A 57 1.57 2.14 -1.05
C ALA A 57 1.40 1.62 0.38
N LEU A 58 2.20 2.11 1.33
CA LEU A 58 2.26 1.62 2.70
C LEU A 58 1.82 2.69 3.70
N LEU A 59 1.04 2.32 4.72
CA LEU A 59 0.67 3.20 5.82
C LEU A 59 1.91 3.73 6.56
N HIS A 60 2.90 2.87 6.77
CA HIS A 60 4.19 3.20 7.39
C HIS A 60 5.33 2.76 6.46
N PRO A 61 5.79 3.63 5.54
CA PRO A 61 6.87 3.33 4.63
C PRO A 61 8.18 3.03 5.35
N PHE A 62 8.95 2.11 4.80
CA PHE A 62 10.28 1.75 5.32
C PHE A 62 11.40 2.60 4.74
N ILE A 63 11.15 3.26 3.62
CA ILE A 63 12.16 4.03 2.88
C ILE A 63 11.71 5.47 2.74
N ASP A 64 12.51 6.39 3.30
CA ASP A 64 12.39 7.82 3.08
C ASP A 64 13.01 8.16 1.72
N SER A 65 12.31 8.90 0.89
CA SER A 65 12.59 9.04 -0.53
C SER A 65 12.60 10.49 -0.99
N LYS A 66 13.39 10.76 -2.06
CA LYS A 66 13.43 12.04 -2.75
C LYS A 66 13.41 11.80 -4.25
N GLY A 67 12.50 12.46 -4.93
CA GLY A 67 12.28 12.32 -6.36
C GLY A 67 10.96 11.65 -6.69
N ASN A 68 10.76 11.33 -7.97
CA ASN A 68 9.51 10.74 -8.46
C ASN A 68 9.55 9.22 -8.36
N PHE A 69 8.76 8.67 -7.46
CA PHE A 69 8.57 7.23 -7.27
C PHE A 69 7.19 6.73 -7.75
N GLY A 70 6.49 7.52 -8.55
CA GLY A 70 5.13 7.20 -8.96
C GLY A 70 4.14 7.17 -7.80
N LYS A 71 2.92 6.69 -8.05
CA LYS A 71 1.88 6.58 -7.02
C LYS A 71 1.15 5.24 -7.16
N HIS A 72 0.90 4.59 -6.04
CA HIS A 72 0.19 3.31 -6.00
C HIS A 72 -1.21 3.39 -6.66
N PHE A 73 -1.92 4.48 -6.47
CA PHE A 73 -3.26 4.68 -6.99
C PHE A 73 -3.30 4.99 -8.50
N SER A 74 -2.16 5.14 -9.18
CA SER A 74 -2.08 5.47 -10.59
C SER A 74 -1.19 4.49 -11.36
N ARG A 75 -1.75 3.88 -12.39
CA ARG A 75 -1.04 3.02 -13.33
C ARG A 75 -0.09 3.82 -14.23
N ASP A 76 -0.48 5.05 -14.58
CA ASP A 76 0.21 5.87 -15.59
C ASP A 76 1.27 6.80 -14.97
N MET A 77 1.29 7.00 -13.65
CA MET A 77 2.34 7.73 -12.93
C MET A 77 3.58 6.86 -12.77
N ALA A 78 4.43 6.85 -13.80
CA ALA A 78 5.68 6.09 -13.78
C ALA A 78 6.71 6.73 -12.83
N PHE A 79 7.51 5.89 -12.18
CA PHE A 79 8.64 6.33 -11.37
C PHE A 79 9.83 6.70 -12.26
N ALA A 80 10.68 7.62 -11.79
CA ALA A 80 11.93 7.98 -12.46
C ALA A 80 12.97 6.85 -12.32
N ALA A 81 13.92 6.83 -13.24
CA ALA A 81 15.02 5.87 -13.18
C ALA A 81 15.84 6.04 -11.88
N SER A 82 16.43 4.95 -11.41
CA SER A 82 17.15 4.89 -10.12
C SER A 82 18.32 5.88 -9.99
N ARG A 83 18.89 6.33 -11.11
CA ARG A 83 19.94 7.34 -11.13
C ARG A 83 19.46 8.75 -10.78
N TYR A 84 18.16 9.01 -10.86
CA TYR A 84 17.55 10.33 -10.60
C TYR A 84 16.93 10.45 -9.21
N THR A 85 16.72 9.35 -8.52
CA THR A 85 16.08 9.35 -7.21
C THR A 85 17.08 9.08 -6.09
N GLU A 86 16.70 9.48 -4.87
CA GLU A 86 17.51 9.29 -3.68
C GLU A 86 16.68 8.68 -2.56
N ALA A 87 17.31 7.91 -1.69
CA ALA A 87 16.63 7.22 -0.61
C ALA A 87 17.54 7.00 0.60
N LYS A 88 16.90 6.80 1.74
CA LYS A 88 17.48 6.27 2.98
C LYS A 88 16.41 5.48 3.72
N LEU A 89 16.77 4.78 4.78
CA LEU A 89 15.79 4.15 5.66
C LEU A 89 14.98 5.22 6.40
N ASP A 90 13.66 4.99 6.50
CA ASP A 90 12.80 5.79 7.34
C ASP A 90 13.13 5.54 8.82
N ALA A 91 12.92 6.55 9.67
CA ALA A 91 13.13 6.43 11.11
C ALA A 91 12.35 5.26 11.74
N PHE A 92 11.22 4.89 11.16
CA PHE A 92 10.43 3.73 11.54
C PHE A 92 11.23 2.42 11.52
N CYS A 93 12.25 2.30 10.67
CA CYS A 93 13.12 1.14 10.57
C CYS A 93 13.96 0.89 11.81
N LYS A 94 14.07 1.84 12.75
CA LYS A 94 14.69 1.60 14.05
C LYS A 94 13.98 0.46 14.80
N GLU A 95 12.66 0.34 14.64
CA GLU A 95 11.86 -0.74 15.22
C GLU A 95 11.99 -2.07 14.44
N ILE A 96 12.44 -2.00 13.20
CA ILE A 96 12.64 -3.18 12.34
C ILE A 96 14.01 -3.82 12.59
N PHE A 97 15.03 -3.02 12.89
CA PHE A 97 16.41 -3.45 13.11
C PHE A 97 16.85 -3.45 14.57
N ALA A 98 15.91 -3.25 15.52
CA ALA A 98 16.24 -3.22 16.94
C ALA A 98 17.01 -4.47 17.36
N ASP A 99 18.17 -4.24 17.99
CA ASP A 99 19.02 -5.30 18.52
C ASP A 99 19.58 -6.32 17.50
N ILE A 100 19.56 -6.03 16.20
CA ILE A 100 20.04 -6.96 15.16
C ILE A 100 21.49 -7.39 15.38
N ASP A 101 22.32 -6.53 15.97
CA ASP A 101 23.74 -6.78 16.25
C ASP A 101 23.98 -7.51 17.60
N LYS A 102 22.90 -7.94 18.28
CA LYS A 102 22.94 -8.59 19.61
C LYS A 102 22.57 -10.07 19.57
N ASP A 103 22.80 -10.73 18.44
CA ASP A 103 22.55 -12.17 18.26
C ASP A 103 21.09 -12.60 18.52
N VAL A 104 20.15 -11.74 18.11
CA VAL A 104 18.71 -11.99 18.26
C VAL A 104 18.07 -12.68 17.06
N VAL A 105 18.78 -12.76 15.94
CA VAL A 105 18.36 -13.46 14.72
C VAL A 105 19.51 -14.25 14.14
N ASP A 106 19.17 -15.35 13.46
CA ASP A 106 20.16 -16.18 12.77
C ASP A 106 20.62 -15.52 11.46
N PHE A 107 21.90 -15.73 11.13
CA PHE A 107 22.51 -15.29 9.88
C PHE A 107 22.90 -16.50 9.04
N VAL A 108 22.58 -16.45 7.77
CA VAL A 108 22.87 -17.49 6.79
C VAL A 108 23.76 -16.91 5.68
N ASP A 109 24.44 -17.81 4.96
CA ASP A 109 25.22 -17.39 3.80
C ASP A 109 24.31 -16.85 2.69
N ASN A 110 24.79 -15.82 1.98
CA ASN A 110 24.12 -15.34 0.77
C ASN A 110 24.28 -16.38 -0.37
N TYR A 111 23.71 -16.10 -1.54
CA TYR A 111 23.64 -17.04 -2.66
C TYR A 111 25.00 -17.57 -3.16
N ASP A 112 26.08 -16.85 -2.97
CA ASP A 112 27.45 -17.24 -3.40
C ASP A 112 28.43 -17.46 -2.25
N SER A 113 27.92 -17.47 -1.02
CA SER A 113 28.68 -17.66 0.22
C SER A 113 29.80 -16.62 0.46
N THR A 114 29.71 -15.45 -0.15
CA THR A 114 30.71 -14.38 0.02
C THR A 114 30.41 -13.50 1.24
N THR A 115 29.18 -13.48 1.72
CA THR A 115 28.77 -12.71 2.90
C THR A 115 27.58 -13.38 3.59
N LYS A 116 27.17 -12.83 4.72
CA LYS A 116 26.01 -13.32 5.47
C LYS A 116 24.86 -12.32 5.45
N GLU A 117 23.66 -12.84 5.52
CA GLU A 117 22.42 -12.07 5.63
C GLU A 117 21.53 -12.62 6.75
N PRO A 118 20.70 -11.79 7.38
CA PRO A 118 19.78 -12.28 8.42
C PRO A 118 18.67 -13.11 7.78
N GLU A 119 18.33 -14.22 8.42
CA GLU A 119 17.20 -15.05 8.00
C GLU A 119 15.86 -14.34 8.24
N LEU A 120 15.78 -13.58 9.33
CA LEU A 120 14.64 -12.75 9.72
C LEU A 120 15.13 -11.38 10.21
N LEU A 121 14.26 -10.37 10.19
CA LEU A 121 14.53 -9.10 10.84
C LEU A 121 13.90 -9.06 12.24
N PRO A 122 14.58 -8.46 13.23
CA PRO A 122 14.16 -8.48 14.64
C PRO A 122 13.08 -7.42 14.93
N VAL A 123 11.94 -7.53 14.28
CA VAL A 123 10.84 -6.59 14.47
C VAL A 123 10.29 -6.63 15.90
N THR A 124 9.91 -5.47 16.43
CA THR A 124 9.42 -5.32 17.80
C THR A 124 7.90 -5.41 17.94
N PHE A 125 7.18 -5.58 16.82
CA PHE A 125 5.73 -5.65 16.77
C PHE A 125 5.28 -6.53 15.57
N PRO A 126 4.00 -6.92 15.46
CA PRO A 126 3.50 -7.74 14.34
C PRO A 126 3.48 -6.97 13.01
N ASN A 127 4.64 -6.72 12.44
CA ASN A 127 4.84 -5.88 11.26
C ASN A 127 4.04 -6.33 10.03
N ILE A 128 3.85 -7.64 9.86
CA ILE A 128 3.10 -8.18 8.71
C ILE A 128 1.64 -7.69 8.65
N LEU A 129 1.08 -7.29 9.78
CA LEU A 129 -0.30 -6.78 9.86
C LEU A 129 -0.39 -5.26 9.67
N VAL A 130 0.74 -4.56 9.60
CA VAL A 130 0.78 -3.10 9.41
C VAL A 130 0.95 -2.72 7.94
N SER A 131 1.54 -3.61 7.15
CA SER A 131 1.78 -3.39 5.72
C SER A 131 1.03 -4.41 4.87
N PRO A 132 0.36 -3.99 3.79
CA PRO A 132 -0.33 -4.94 2.92
C PRO A 132 0.68 -5.90 2.30
N ASN A 133 0.33 -7.18 2.31
CA ASN A 133 1.19 -8.24 1.80
C ASN A 133 0.40 -9.21 0.94
N GLN A 134 0.83 -9.38 -0.29
CA GLN A 134 0.25 -10.32 -1.23
C GLN A 134 1.31 -11.34 -1.65
N GLY A 135 1.01 -12.62 -1.51
CA GLY A 135 1.85 -13.72 -1.93
C GLY A 135 1.11 -14.63 -2.90
N ILE A 136 1.76 -15.02 -3.99
CA ILE A 136 1.22 -15.95 -4.97
C ILE A 136 2.23 -17.07 -5.16
N ALA A 137 1.79 -18.30 -4.90
CA ALA A 137 2.58 -19.51 -5.10
C ALA A 137 1.70 -20.60 -5.78
N VAL A 138 2.34 -21.64 -6.25
CA VAL A 138 1.60 -22.79 -6.81
C VAL A 138 0.80 -23.47 -5.69
N GLY A 139 -0.52 -23.52 -5.86
CA GLY A 139 -1.43 -24.16 -4.91
C GLY A 139 -1.74 -23.36 -3.64
N MET A 140 -1.16 -22.16 -3.46
CA MET A 140 -1.39 -21.32 -2.29
C MET A 140 -1.26 -19.84 -2.64
N ALA A 141 -2.17 -19.03 -2.10
CA ALA A 141 -2.07 -17.57 -2.19
C ALA A 141 -2.39 -16.96 -0.83
N SER A 142 -1.81 -15.80 -0.55
CA SER A 142 -2.14 -14.98 0.62
C SER A 142 -2.38 -13.53 0.20
N ASN A 143 -3.33 -12.90 0.86
CA ASN A 143 -3.60 -11.48 0.70
C ASN A 143 -3.92 -10.90 2.07
N ILE A 144 -2.91 -10.30 2.70
CA ILE A 144 -3.03 -9.71 4.04
C ILE A 144 -3.14 -8.21 3.86
N CYS A 145 -4.27 -7.65 4.27
CA CYS A 145 -4.49 -6.21 4.27
C CYS A 145 -3.70 -5.51 5.39
N SER A 146 -3.57 -4.20 5.29
CA SER A 146 -2.92 -3.38 6.31
C SER A 146 -3.90 -2.97 7.40
N PHE A 147 -3.36 -2.78 8.61
CA PHE A 147 -4.11 -2.31 9.77
C PHE A 147 -3.41 -1.10 10.37
N ASN A 148 -4.15 -0.31 11.12
CA ASN A 148 -3.62 0.82 11.87
C ASN A 148 -2.56 0.35 12.88
N LEU A 149 -1.40 1.02 12.92
CA LEU A 149 -0.28 0.65 13.80
C LEU A 149 -0.67 0.73 15.29
N GLU A 150 -1.38 1.77 15.69
CA GLU A 150 -1.81 1.93 17.08
C GLU A 150 -2.76 0.81 17.49
N GLU A 151 -3.73 0.48 16.63
CA GLU A 151 -4.67 -0.63 16.88
C GLU A 151 -3.95 -1.97 16.97
N ILE A 152 -2.97 -2.24 16.11
CA ILE A 152 -2.15 -3.46 16.17
C ILE A 152 -1.34 -3.53 17.46
N CYS A 153 -0.70 -2.45 17.88
CA CYS A 153 0.07 -2.42 19.13
C CYS A 153 -0.84 -2.59 20.36
N ARG A 154 -1.98 -1.93 20.36
CA ARG A 154 -2.98 -2.07 21.43
C ARG A 154 -3.52 -3.49 21.51
N THR A 155 -3.92 -4.06 20.38
CA THR A 155 -4.41 -5.44 20.30
C THR A 155 -3.37 -6.44 20.78
N THR A 156 -2.11 -6.27 20.36
CA THR A 156 -1.01 -7.12 20.79
C THR A 156 -0.82 -7.04 22.32
N SER A 157 -0.84 -5.83 22.88
CA SER A 157 -0.74 -5.62 24.33
C SER A 157 -1.86 -6.27 25.10
N GLU A 158 -3.09 -6.16 24.61
CA GLU A 158 -4.24 -6.78 25.26
C GLU A 158 -4.21 -8.32 25.18
N LEU A 159 -3.76 -8.88 24.04
CA LEU A 159 -3.60 -10.33 23.89
C LEU A 159 -2.50 -10.91 24.81
N ILE A 160 -1.43 -10.15 25.07
CA ILE A 160 -0.40 -10.55 26.01
C ILE A 160 -0.96 -10.64 27.43
N LYS A 161 -1.84 -9.71 27.82
CA LYS A 161 -2.49 -9.70 29.13
C LYS A 161 -3.61 -10.76 29.25
N ASN A 162 -4.37 -10.95 28.18
CA ASN A 162 -5.50 -11.86 28.13
C ASN A 162 -5.63 -12.48 26.72
N LYS A 163 -5.24 -13.73 26.58
CA LYS A 163 -5.32 -14.46 25.31
C LYS A 163 -6.74 -14.58 24.72
N ASP A 164 -7.76 -14.41 25.55
CA ASP A 164 -9.16 -14.48 25.14
C ASP A 164 -9.75 -13.09 24.80
N HIS A 165 -8.89 -12.07 24.67
CA HIS A 165 -9.30 -10.72 24.30
C HIS A 165 -10.09 -10.73 22.98
N ASP A 166 -11.25 -10.05 22.95
CA ASP A 166 -12.05 -9.87 21.73
C ASP A 166 -11.36 -8.87 20.79
N LEU A 167 -10.87 -9.36 19.65
CA LEU A 167 -10.11 -8.56 18.69
C LEU A 167 -10.86 -7.33 18.19
N LEU A 168 -12.19 -7.41 18.01
CA LEU A 168 -12.99 -6.28 17.51
C LEU A 168 -13.06 -5.09 18.46
N LEU A 169 -12.70 -5.26 19.72
CA LEU A 169 -12.64 -4.15 20.70
C LEU A 169 -11.44 -3.22 20.42
N THR A 170 -10.38 -3.70 19.82
CA THR A 170 -9.13 -2.95 19.57
C THR A 170 -8.67 -2.96 18.13
N LEU A 171 -9.14 -3.89 17.29
CA LEU A 171 -8.82 -4.02 15.89
C LEU A 171 -10.13 -4.04 15.07
N ILE A 172 -10.67 -2.86 14.82
CA ILE A 172 -12.03 -2.72 14.28
C ILE A 172 -12.10 -3.17 12.82
N ALA A 173 -11.18 -2.70 11.99
CA ALA A 173 -11.14 -2.96 10.55
C ALA A 173 -9.77 -2.62 9.95
N PRO A 174 -9.46 -3.09 8.72
CA PRO A 174 -8.28 -2.66 7.98
C PRO A 174 -8.28 -1.18 7.62
N ASP A 175 -7.07 -0.62 7.45
CA ASP A 175 -6.81 0.73 6.96
C ASP A 175 -6.00 0.69 5.67
N PHE A 176 -6.21 1.68 4.80
CA PHE A 176 -5.53 1.77 3.50
C PHE A 176 -5.06 3.19 3.21
N THR A 177 -3.94 3.34 2.49
CA THR A 177 -3.37 4.65 2.13
C THR A 177 -4.25 5.46 1.20
N THR A 178 -5.07 4.79 0.39
CA THR A 178 -6.01 5.45 -0.52
C THR A 178 -7.29 5.92 0.16
N GLY A 179 -7.47 5.61 1.45
CA GLY A 179 -8.69 5.93 2.18
C GLY A 179 -9.86 5.05 1.77
N ALA A 180 -10.98 5.68 1.44
CA ALA A 180 -12.29 5.08 1.17
C ALA A 180 -13.03 4.62 2.43
N ASP A 181 -14.32 4.36 2.29
CA ASP A 181 -15.15 3.83 3.36
C ASP A 181 -15.25 2.31 3.25
N LEU A 182 -14.94 1.62 4.34
CA LEU A 182 -15.19 0.19 4.44
C LEU A 182 -16.67 -0.03 4.74
N ILE A 183 -17.34 -0.86 3.93
CA ILE A 183 -18.72 -1.28 4.20
C ILE A 183 -18.68 -2.29 5.33
N TYR A 184 -18.94 -1.80 6.54
CA TYR A 184 -18.66 -2.50 7.78
C TYR A 184 -19.81 -3.44 8.18
N ASP A 185 -19.45 -4.70 8.38
CA ASP A 185 -20.26 -5.73 9.02
C ASP A 185 -19.39 -6.43 10.07
N ALA A 186 -19.71 -6.23 11.34
CA ALA A 186 -18.93 -6.78 12.46
C ALA A 186 -18.86 -8.31 12.41
N ALA A 187 -19.94 -8.99 12.05
CA ALA A 187 -19.97 -10.45 11.96
C ALA A 187 -19.07 -10.96 10.82
N GLN A 188 -19.06 -10.27 9.69
CA GLN A 188 -18.18 -10.57 8.55
C GLN A 188 -16.70 -10.38 8.93
N ILE A 189 -16.34 -9.27 9.52
CA ILE A 189 -14.97 -8.98 9.96
C ILE A 189 -14.51 -10.01 11.01
N ARG A 190 -15.34 -10.32 11.97
CA ARG A 190 -15.06 -11.37 12.98
C ARG A 190 -14.77 -12.72 12.31
N SER A 191 -15.61 -13.11 11.36
CA SER A 191 -15.44 -14.36 10.61
C SER A 191 -14.11 -14.37 9.83
N ILE A 192 -13.72 -13.24 9.23
CA ILE A 192 -12.44 -13.11 8.54
C ILE A 192 -11.27 -13.28 9.52
N TYR A 193 -11.32 -12.64 10.69
CA TYR A 193 -10.27 -12.76 11.69
C TYR A 193 -10.13 -14.19 12.23
N GLU A 194 -11.25 -14.88 12.45
CA GLU A 194 -11.24 -16.26 12.95
C GLU A 194 -10.78 -17.29 11.93
N LYS A 195 -11.20 -17.13 10.68
CA LYS A 195 -10.97 -18.11 9.60
C LYS A 195 -9.75 -17.81 8.76
N GLY A 196 -9.27 -16.55 8.77
CA GLY A 196 -8.18 -16.10 7.90
C GLY A 196 -8.55 -16.00 6.42
N VAL A 197 -9.84 -16.09 6.09
CA VAL A 197 -10.37 -15.99 4.72
C VAL A 197 -11.68 -15.21 4.72
N GLY A 198 -11.93 -14.49 3.63
CA GLY A 198 -13.15 -13.73 3.41
C GLY A 198 -12.90 -12.51 2.53
N SER A 199 -13.92 -11.69 2.37
CA SER A 199 -13.85 -10.45 1.61
C SER A 199 -14.71 -9.37 2.26
N PHE A 200 -14.39 -8.14 1.99
CA PHE A 200 -15.16 -6.95 2.35
C PHE A 200 -15.04 -5.95 1.19
N LYS A 201 -15.87 -4.92 1.21
CA LYS A 201 -15.87 -3.90 0.14
C LYS A 201 -15.45 -2.55 0.68
N LEU A 202 -14.69 -1.83 -0.14
CA LEU A 202 -14.35 -0.43 0.03
C LEU A 202 -15.15 0.42 -0.97
N ARG A 203 -15.62 1.56 -0.53
CA ARG A 203 -16.40 2.50 -1.32
C ARG A 203 -15.71 3.84 -1.39
N SER A 204 -15.53 4.38 -2.60
CA SER A 204 -14.94 5.68 -2.85
C SER A 204 -15.69 6.81 -2.15
N LYS A 205 -14.95 7.82 -1.71
CA LYS A 205 -15.50 9.07 -1.17
C LYS A 205 -15.56 10.14 -2.23
N TYR A 206 -16.63 10.92 -2.22
CA TYR A 206 -16.84 12.00 -3.16
C TYR A 206 -17.51 13.21 -2.52
N THR A 207 -17.41 14.33 -3.20
CA THR A 207 -18.19 15.53 -2.95
C THR A 207 -18.92 15.94 -4.23
N TYR A 208 -20.03 16.62 -4.08
CA TYR A 208 -20.78 17.22 -5.20
C TYR A 208 -20.57 18.73 -5.23
N ASP A 209 -19.92 19.20 -6.28
CA ASP A 209 -19.76 20.64 -6.56
C ASP A 209 -20.97 21.16 -7.35
N LYS A 210 -21.88 21.84 -6.65
CA LYS A 210 -23.10 22.39 -7.25
C LYS A 210 -22.81 23.47 -8.28
N LYS A 211 -21.74 24.25 -8.08
CA LYS A 211 -21.39 25.37 -8.96
C LYS A 211 -20.97 24.87 -10.34
N ASN A 212 -20.16 23.85 -10.39
CA ASN A 212 -19.64 23.28 -11.61
C ASN A 212 -20.42 22.05 -12.09
N ASN A 213 -21.44 21.63 -11.33
CA ASN A 213 -22.26 20.44 -11.59
C ASN A 213 -21.40 19.21 -11.88
N CYS A 214 -20.50 18.92 -10.97
CA CYS A 214 -19.61 17.77 -11.06
C CYS A 214 -19.48 17.03 -9.74
N ILE A 215 -19.14 15.75 -9.84
CA ILE A 215 -18.73 14.91 -8.72
C ILE A 215 -17.20 14.90 -8.68
N GLU A 216 -16.64 15.13 -7.51
CA GLU A 216 -15.21 15.04 -7.26
C GLU A 216 -14.95 13.84 -6.34
N VAL A 217 -14.33 12.78 -6.88
CA VAL A 217 -13.91 11.59 -6.13
C VAL A 217 -12.47 11.82 -5.64
N TYR A 218 -12.25 11.76 -4.34
CA TYR A 218 -10.96 12.06 -3.72
C TYR A 218 -10.35 10.90 -2.92
N GLU A 219 -11.08 9.82 -2.69
CA GLU A 219 -10.59 8.56 -2.13
C GLU A 219 -11.18 7.40 -2.91
N ILE A 220 -10.35 6.39 -3.20
CA ILE A 220 -10.74 5.21 -3.97
C ILE A 220 -10.33 3.92 -3.25
N PRO A 221 -10.94 2.77 -3.57
CA PRO A 221 -10.49 1.49 -3.05
C PRO A 221 -9.01 1.22 -3.37
N TYR A 222 -8.28 0.65 -2.43
CA TYR A 222 -6.87 0.31 -2.58
C TYR A 222 -6.60 -0.72 -3.69
N SER A 223 -7.61 -1.53 -4.02
CA SER A 223 -7.56 -2.59 -5.02
C SER A 223 -7.61 -2.10 -6.47
N THR A 224 -7.91 -0.83 -6.71
CA THR A 224 -8.07 -0.26 -8.05
C THR A 224 -7.15 0.95 -8.29
N THR A 225 -7.21 1.51 -9.49
CA THR A 225 -6.47 2.71 -9.88
C THR A 225 -7.40 3.76 -10.47
N VAL A 226 -6.94 5.01 -10.50
CA VAL A 226 -7.68 6.14 -11.13
C VAL A 226 -8.00 5.79 -12.59
N GLU A 227 -7.03 5.27 -13.33
CA GLU A 227 -7.20 4.94 -14.75
C GLU A 227 -8.21 3.83 -14.97
N ALA A 228 -8.19 2.78 -14.13
CA ALA A 228 -9.15 1.68 -14.22
C ALA A 228 -10.59 2.15 -14.00
N ILE A 229 -10.81 3.09 -13.08
CA ILE A 229 -12.12 3.70 -12.84
C ILE A 229 -12.56 4.53 -14.04
N ILE A 230 -11.69 5.40 -14.55
CA ILE A 230 -11.98 6.27 -15.70
C ILE A 230 -12.27 5.44 -16.94
N ASP A 231 -11.46 4.44 -17.24
CA ASP A 231 -11.64 3.53 -18.37
C ASP A 231 -13.01 2.84 -18.30
N LYS A 232 -13.37 2.34 -17.12
CA LYS A 232 -14.67 1.67 -16.93
C LYS A 232 -15.85 2.59 -17.11
N ILE A 233 -15.77 3.82 -16.60
CA ILE A 233 -16.81 4.84 -16.81
C ILE A 233 -16.93 5.17 -18.31
N ALA A 234 -15.83 5.37 -19.01
CA ALA A 234 -15.80 5.63 -20.44
C ALA A 234 -16.46 4.49 -21.24
N ASP A 235 -16.17 3.26 -20.90
CA ASP A 235 -16.78 2.08 -21.55
C ASP A 235 -18.30 2.01 -21.33
N LEU A 236 -18.76 2.35 -20.12
CA LEU A 236 -20.18 2.39 -19.81
C LEU A 236 -20.92 3.49 -20.57
N ILE A 237 -20.28 4.64 -20.77
CA ILE A 237 -20.82 5.75 -21.58
C ILE A 237 -20.93 5.31 -23.04
N LYS A 238 -19.86 4.72 -23.61
CA LYS A 238 -19.85 4.23 -24.99
C LYS A 238 -20.92 3.16 -25.23
N ALA A 239 -21.13 2.28 -24.25
CA ALA A 239 -22.16 1.24 -24.32
C ALA A 239 -23.59 1.76 -24.11
N GLY A 240 -23.78 3.06 -23.86
CA GLY A 240 -25.07 3.67 -23.60
C GLY A 240 -25.71 3.28 -22.27
N LYS A 241 -24.96 2.69 -21.35
CA LYS A 241 -25.44 2.26 -20.03
C LYS A 241 -25.52 3.40 -19.04
N ILE A 242 -24.72 4.45 -19.22
CA ILE A 242 -24.72 5.68 -18.44
C ILE A 242 -24.87 6.85 -19.39
N ARG A 243 -25.88 7.68 -19.16
CA ARG A 243 -26.20 8.84 -20.01
C ARG A 243 -26.09 10.17 -19.26
N GLU A 244 -25.95 10.13 -17.95
CA GLU A 244 -25.94 11.28 -17.04
C GLU A 244 -24.60 12.01 -16.99
N ILE A 245 -23.54 11.39 -17.52
CA ILE A 245 -22.17 11.93 -17.49
C ILE A 245 -21.84 12.58 -18.82
N SER A 246 -21.32 13.81 -18.79
CA SER A 246 -20.84 14.52 -19.98
C SER A 246 -19.34 14.32 -20.20
N ASP A 247 -18.54 14.24 -19.13
CA ASP A 247 -17.09 14.03 -19.20
C ASP A 247 -16.56 13.45 -17.89
N VAL A 248 -15.42 12.76 -17.95
CA VAL A 248 -14.69 12.26 -16.80
C VAL A 248 -13.19 12.55 -16.98
N ARG A 249 -12.56 13.14 -15.96
CA ARG A 249 -11.16 13.58 -16.02
C ARG A 249 -10.40 13.19 -14.78
N ASP A 250 -9.12 12.92 -14.96
CA ASP A 250 -8.14 12.85 -13.87
C ASP A 250 -7.60 14.26 -13.61
N GLU A 251 -7.95 14.84 -12.47
CA GLU A 251 -7.46 16.14 -12.00
C GLU A 251 -6.55 16.02 -10.80
N THR A 252 -5.89 14.87 -10.64
CA THR A 252 -4.91 14.64 -9.59
C THR A 252 -3.76 15.64 -9.70
N ASP A 253 -3.43 16.27 -8.58
CA ASP A 253 -2.37 17.27 -8.46
C ASP A 253 -1.55 17.07 -7.17
N PHE A 254 -0.79 18.09 -6.77
CA PHE A 254 0.01 18.06 -5.54
C PHE A 254 -0.81 17.98 -4.26
N ASP A 255 -2.07 18.41 -4.29
CA ASP A 255 -2.98 18.37 -3.14
C ASP A 255 -3.60 16.97 -2.96
N GLY A 256 -3.52 16.12 -3.96
CA GLY A 256 -3.96 14.74 -3.88
C GLY A 256 -4.69 14.22 -5.13
N MET A 257 -5.15 12.99 -5.02
CA MET A 257 -5.90 12.31 -6.05
C MET A 257 -7.29 12.91 -6.19
N LYS A 258 -7.70 13.19 -7.44
CA LYS A 258 -9.03 13.67 -7.75
C LYS A 258 -9.49 13.17 -9.12
N ILE A 259 -10.67 12.54 -9.15
CA ILE A 259 -11.40 12.19 -10.37
C ILE A 259 -12.60 13.12 -10.44
N THR A 260 -12.72 13.90 -11.52
CA THR A 260 -13.85 14.81 -11.75
C THR A 260 -14.79 14.23 -12.78
N ILE A 261 -16.05 14.07 -12.38
CA ILE A 261 -17.14 13.53 -13.22
C ILE A 261 -18.12 14.66 -13.48
N ASP A 262 -18.11 15.21 -14.70
CA ASP A 262 -19.03 16.26 -15.12
C ASP A 262 -20.40 15.66 -15.44
N LEU A 263 -21.44 16.26 -14.89
CA LEU A 263 -22.81 15.80 -15.00
C LEU A 263 -23.60 16.58 -16.05
N LYS A 264 -24.53 15.91 -16.72
CA LYS A 264 -25.55 16.58 -17.53
C LYS A 264 -26.56 17.27 -16.63
N ARG A 265 -27.20 18.30 -17.17
CA ARG A 265 -28.18 19.10 -16.46
C ARG A 265 -29.32 18.24 -15.91
N GLY A 266 -29.72 18.47 -14.67
CA GLY A 266 -30.80 17.75 -14.01
C GLY A 266 -30.44 16.38 -13.47
N THR A 267 -29.16 16.01 -13.45
CA THR A 267 -28.70 14.75 -12.89
C THR A 267 -28.69 14.82 -11.36
N ASP A 268 -29.25 13.77 -10.73
CA ASP A 268 -29.11 13.54 -9.29
C ASP A 268 -27.75 12.85 -9.02
N ALA A 269 -26.80 13.60 -8.44
CA ALA A 269 -25.44 13.15 -8.21
C ALA A 269 -25.39 11.90 -7.30
N ASP A 270 -26.17 11.86 -6.23
CA ASP A 270 -26.14 10.74 -5.30
C ASP A 270 -26.72 9.46 -5.90
N LYS A 271 -27.77 9.56 -6.67
CA LYS A 271 -28.33 8.41 -7.43
C LYS A 271 -27.35 7.88 -8.46
N LEU A 272 -26.66 8.78 -9.17
CA LEU A 272 -25.63 8.38 -10.13
C LEU A 272 -24.49 7.65 -9.42
N MET A 273 -24.03 8.16 -8.28
CA MET A 273 -22.98 7.49 -7.52
C MET A 273 -23.39 6.09 -7.05
N GLN A 274 -24.63 5.88 -6.62
CA GLN A 274 -25.13 4.55 -6.27
C GLN A 274 -25.10 3.59 -7.46
N LYS A 275 -25.39 4.09 -8.65
CA LYS A 275 -25.27 3.32 -9.90
C LYS A 275 -23.82 3.01 -10.25
N LEU A 276 -22.93 3.99 -10.13
CA LEU A 276 -21.49 3.83 -10.39
C LEU A 276 -20.82 2.84 -9.42
N TYR A 277 -21.20 2.82 -8.15
CA TYR A 277 -20.73 1.83 -7.18
C TYR A 277 -21.03 0.39 -7.61
N LYS A 278 -22.15 0.15 -8.26
CA LYS A 278 -22.54 -1.20 -8.73
C LYS A 278 -21.86 -1.60 -10.03
N MET A 279 -21.43 -0.65 -10.85
CA MET A 279 -21.01 -0.88 -12.23
C MET A 279 -19.51 -0.64 -12.46
N THR A 280 -18.81 -0.07 -11.51
CA THR A 280 -17.40 0.33 -11.63
C THR A 280 -16.60 -0.03 -10.38
N PRO A 281 -15.24 0.01 -10.44
CA PRO A 281 -14.39 -0.19 -9.25
C PRO A 281 -14.42 1.00 -8.25
N LEU A 282 -15.34 1.96 -8.37
CA LEU A 282 -15.59 2.94 -7.32
C LEU A 282 -16.07 2.28 -6.02
N GLU A 283 -16.63 1.08 -6.10
CA GLU A 283 -16.79 0.15 -4.99
C GLU A 283 -16.16 -1.18 -5.39
N ASP A 284 -15.22 -1.68 -4.57
CA ASP A 284 -14.51 -2.92 -4.85
C ASP A 284 -14.11 -3.67 -3.56
#